data_a9da2c15b3bc52680cf16ff95a2ed0bd
#
_entry.id   a9da2c15b3bc52680cf16ff95a2ed0bd
#
_cell.length_a   1.000
_cell.length_b   1.000
_cell.length_c   1.000
_cell.angle_alpha   90.00
_cell.angle_beta   90.00
_cell.angle_gamma   90.00
#
_symmetry.space_group_name_H-M   'P 1'
#
loop_
_entity.id
_entity.type
_entity.pdbx_description
1 polymer ?
#
loop_
_entity_poly.entity_id
_entity_poly.type
_entity_poly.pdbx_seq_one_letter_code
_entity_poly.pdbx_strand_id
1 'polypeptide(L)'
;MAYEMGYQINGLEIQKLLPLINWFSFKDPTIPIGVAGNGDGAFQALILSFLDNRIQSSWIDGYSLNRNKTWSEPLDRNIWNYLKYFSDAELVSLSKASTLISGFSYPLYKGALKIENLNQAAPGILTAPTKNLIIEENEILVSFLKAMNSEKKVLFENTSSVLTLAQLGAKFISTISNVKSAPINENSPVS
;
A
#
# COMPACT_ATOMS: atom_id res chain seq x y z
N MET A 1 -20.75 16.28 -3.07
CA MET A 1 -21.49 15.77 -4.26
C MET A 1 -21.03 14.38 -4.72
N ALA A 2 -19.79 14.10 -5.15
CA ALA A 2 -19.38 12.75 -5.54
C ALA A 2 -19.51 11.71 -4.40
N TYR A 3 -19.06 12.05 -3.21
CA TYR A 3 -19.15 11.21 -2.02
C TYR A 3 -20.60 10.85 -1.65
N GLU A 4 -21.52 11.80 -1.74
CA GLU A 4 -22.96 11.58 -1.49
C GLU A 4 -23.59 10.63 -2.51
N MET A 5 -23.02 10.55 -3.71
CA MET A 5 -23.43 9.61 -4.75
C MET A 5 -22.71 8.26 -4.66
N GLY A 6 -21.94 8.02 -3.59
CA GLY A 6 -21.17 6.79 -3.39
C GLY A 6 -19.85 6.72 -4.17
N TYR A 7 -19.45 7.80 -4.84
CA TYR A 7 -18.16 7.87 -5.51
C TYR A 7 -17.09 8.38 -4.58
N GLN A 8 -16.04 7.63 -4.44
CA GLN A 8 -14.87 7.98 -3.65
C GLN A 8 -13.65 8.14 -4.56
N ILE A 9 -12.74 9.04 -4.20
CA ILE A 9 -11.56 9.35 -5.01
C ILE A 9 -10.69 8.10 -5.21
N ASN A 10 -10.46 7.33 -4.16
CA ASN A 10 -9.71 6.07 -4.22
C ASN A 10 -10.36 5.07 -5.21
N GLY A 11 -11.70 4.97 -5.22
CA GLY A 11 -12.41 4.11 -6.16
C GLY A 11 -12.24 4.53 -7.61
N LEU A 12 -12.27 5.85 -7.88
CA LEU A 12 -12.05 6.40 -9.21
C LEU A 12 -10.61 6.20 -9.69
N GLU A 13 -9.63 6.31 -8.79
CA GLU A 13 -8.22 6.07 -9.09
C GLU A 13 -7.96 4.59 -9.40
N ILE A 14 -8.52 3.69 -8.60
CA ILE A 14 -8.44 2.24 -8.85
C ILE A 14 -9.08 1.88 -10.20
N GLN A 15 -10.23 2.48 -10.54
CA GLN A 15 -10.87 2.28 -11.85
C GLN A 15 -10.00 2.71 -13.04
N LYS A 16 -9.09 3.67 -12.85
CA LYS A 16 -8.12 4.07 -13.88
C LYS A 16 -6.93 3.12 -13.97
N LEU A 17 -6.56 2.48 -12.87
CA LEU A 17 -5.41 1.56 -12.82
C LEU A 17 -5.75 0.16 -13.35
N LEU A 18 -6.98 -0.32 -13.15
CA LEU A 18 -7.42 -1.63 -13.67
C LEU A 18 -7.27 -1.77 -15.20
N PRO A 19 -7.64 -0.81 -16.05
CA PRO A 19 -7.38 -0.85 -17.49
C PRO A 19 -5.90 -0.94 -17.84
N LEU A 20 -5.03 -0.35 -17.03
CA LEU A 20 -3.58 -0.45 -17.24
C LEU A 20 -3.09 -1.89 -17.04
N ILE A 21 -3.59 -2.58 -16.01
CA ILE A 21 -3.29 -4.00 -15.79
C ILE A 21 -3.81 -4.84 -16.99
N ASN A 22 -5.01 -4.54 -17.50
CA ASN A 22 -5.55 -5.18 -18.69
C ASN A 22 -4.63 -4.98 -19.89
N TRP A 23 -4.13 -3.76 -20.09
CA TRP A 23 -3.24 -3.44 -21.20
C TRP A 23 -1.92 -4.21 -21.13
N PHE A 24 -1.28 -4.29 -19.95
CA PHE A 24 -0.06 -5.06 -19.76
C PHE A 24 -0.28 -6.55 -20.02
N SER A 25 -1.35 -7.14 -19.45
CA SER A 25 -1.70 -8.55 -19.67
C SER A 25 -2.04 -8.87 -21.13
N PHE A 26 -2.62 -7.90 -21.85
CA PHE A 26 -2.91 -8.06 -23.28
C PHE A 26 -1.63 -8.00 -24.14
N LYS A 27 -0.68 -7.16 -23.77
CA LYS A 27 0.59 -7.02 -24.49
C LYS A 27 1.43 -8.29 -24.41
N ASP A 28 1.57 -8.83 -23.22
CA ASP A 28 2.29 -10.09 -22.99
C ASP A 28 1.75 -10.77 -21.71
N PRO A 29 0.91 -11.79 -21.86
CA PRO A 29 0.32 -12.49 -20.71
C PRO A 29 1.35 -13.32 -19.92
N THR A 30 2.57 -13.49 -20.42
CA THR A 30 3.63 -14.26 -19.75
C THR A 30 4.44 -13.42 -18.76
N ILE A 31 4.39 -12.09 -18.89
CA ILE A 31 5.11 -11.18 -18.00
C ILE A 31 4.37 -11.05 -16.68
N PRO A 32 5.01 -11.34 -15.54
CA PRO A 32 4.40 -11.16 -14.22
C PRO A 32 4.18 -9.68 -13.91
N ILE A 33 3.04 -9.37 -13.30
CA ILE A 33 2.66 -8.01 -12.93
C ILE A 33 2.89 -7.81 -11.44
N GLY A 34 3.59 -6.73 -11.09
CA GLY A 34 3.70 -6.23 -9.74
C GLY A 34 3.19 -4.79 -9.63
N VAL A 35 2.65 -4.43 -8.47
CA VAL A 35 2.20 -3.08 -8.17
C VAL A 35 2.94 -2.55 -6.94
N ALA A 36 3.33 -1.30 -6.99
CA ALA A 36 4.03 -0.63 -5.90
C ALA A 36 3.44 0.74 -5.65
N GLY A 37 3.37 1.15 -4.39
CA GLY A 37 2.89 2.47 -4.03
C GLY A 37 3.43 2.93 -2.68
N ASN A 38 3.50 4.25 -2.52
CA ASN A 38 3.88 4.90 -1.27
C ASN A 38 2.69 5.73 -0.75
N GLY A 39 2.47 5.72 0.55
CA GLY A 39 1.41 6.48 1.19
C GLY A 39 0.02 6.10 0.65
N ASP A 40 -0.68 7.03 0.00
CA ASP A 40 -1.99 6.76 -0.61
C ASP A 40 -1.88 5.80 -1.80
N GLY A 41 -0.79 5.88 -2.56
CA GLY A 41 -0.48 4.90 -3.60
C GLY A 41 -0.27 3.49 -3.04
N ALA A 42 0.20 3.34 -1.81
CA ALA A 42 0.32 2.05 -1.15
C ALA A 42 -1.05 1.42 -0.86
N PHE A 43 -2.03 2.23 -0.46
CA PHE A 43 -3.41 1.77 -0.33
C PHE A 43 -3.98 1.31 -1.67
N GLN A 44 -3.73 2.05 -2.75
CA GLN A 44 -4.14 1.65 -4.09
C GLN A 44 -3.47 0.33 -4.52
N ALA A 45 -2.18 0.15 -4.25
CA ALA A 45 -1.47 -1.09 -4.52
C ALA A 45 -2.06 -2.28 -3.74
N LEU A 46 -2.44 -2.06 -2.47
CA LEU A 46 -3.14 -3.03 -1.64
C LEU A 46 -4.47 -3.46 -2.28
N ILE A 47 -5.33 -2.50 -2.58
CA ILE A 47 -6.66 -2.78 -3.15
C ILE A 47 -6.55 -3.45 -4.52
N LEU A 48 -5.67 -2.98 -5.39
CA LEU A 48 -5.45 -3.59 -6.70
C LEU A 48 -5.00 -5.04 -6.58
N SER A 49 -4.06 -5.33 -5.67
CA SER A 49 -3.55 -6.69 -5.45
C SER A 49 -4.60 -7.64 -4.87
N PHE A 50 -5.62 -7.10 -4.19
CA PHE A 50 -6.77 -7.86 -3.71
C PHE A 50 -7.80 -8.10 -4.82
N LEU A 51 -8.08 -7.07 -5.65
CA LEU A 51 -9.11 -7.13 -6.70
C LEU A 51 -8.69 -7.94 -7.93
N ASP A 52 -7.40 -7.95 -8.27
CA ASP A 52 -6.90 -8.55 -9.51
C ASP A 52 -5.85 -9.63 -9.26
N ASN A 53 -6.25 -10.89 -9.44
CA ASN A 53 -5.40 -12.06 -9.22
C ASN A 53 -4.22 -12.19 -10.21
N ARG A 54 -4.15 -11.37 -11.25
CA ARG A 54 -3.00 -11.31 -12.18
C ARG A 54 -1.81 -10.60 -11.56
N ILE A 55 -2.05 -9.80 -10.51
CA ILE A 55 -0.99 -9.16 -9.74
C ILE A 55 -0.33 -10.22 -8.86
N GLN A 56 0.95 -10.50 -9.12
CA GLN A 56 1.72 -11.52 -8.42
C GLN A 56 2.48 -10.96 -7.22
N SER A 57 2.76 -9.67 -7.21
CA SER A 57 3.47 -9.00 -6.13
C SER A 57 2.94 -7.60 -5.87
N SER A 58 2.91 -7.20 -4.59
CA SER A 58 2.57 -5.84 -4.17
C SER A 58 3.64 -5.29 -3.22
N TRP A 59 3.98 -4.01 -3.37
CA TRP A 59 4.83 -3.29 -2.45
C TRP A 59 4.06 -2.13 -1.84
N ILE A 60 3.85 -2.21 -0.53
CA ILE A 60 3.13 -1.24 0.30
C ILE A 60 4.17 -0.49 1.12
N ASP A 61 4.49 0.74 0.73
CA ASP A 61 5.50 1.55 1.39
C ASP A 61 4.88 2.76 2.11
N GLY A 62 5.39 3.05 3.31
CA GLY A 62 4.99 4.24 4.06
C GLY A 62 3.49 4.33 4.35
N TYR A 63 2.84 3.19 4.53
CA TYR A 63 1.42 3.08 4.81
C TYR A 63 1.18 2.28 6.08
N SER A 64 0.37 2.82 6.98
CA SER A 64 -0.10 2.10 8.16
C SER A 64 -1.35 1.28 7.80
N LEU A 65 -1.33 0.00 8.11
CA LEU A 65 -2.50 -0.87 7.97
C LEU A 65 -3.54 -0.63 9.05
N ASN A 66 -3.19 0.15 10.07
CA ASN A 66 -4.09 0.52 11.17
C ASN A 66 -4.84 1.81 10.85
N ARG A 67 -6.15 1.71 10.79
CA ARG A 67 -7.05 2.84 10.51
C ARG A 67 -7.75 3.38 11.75
N ASN A 68 -7.21 3.15 12.94
CA ASN A 68 -7.84 3.61 14.19
C ASN A 68 -7.95 5.14 14.33
N LYS A 69 -7.23 5.89 13.49
CA LYS A 69 -7.25 7.37 13.46
C LYS A 69 -7.94 7.96 12.23
N THR A 70 -8.69 7.18 11.46
CA THR A 70 -9.38 7.64 10.23
C THR A 70 -10.21 8.90 10.45
N TRP A 71 -10.77 9.08 11.65
CA TRP A 71 -11.56 10.26 12.02
C TRP A 71 -10.74 11.57 12.04
N SER A 72 -9.43 11.49 12.19
CA SER A 72 -8.51 12.65 12.19
C SER A 72 -7.74 12.82 10.88
N GLU A 73 -7.76 11.82 10.02
CA GLU A 73 -7.06 11.84 8.73
C GLU A 73 -7.80 12.70 7.70
N PRO A 74 -7.14 13.10 6.60
CA PRO A 74 -7.81 13.76 5.49
C PRO A 74 -9.01 12.96 4.98
N LEU A 75 -10.09 13.67 4.61
CA LEU A 75 -11.39 13.06 4.29
C LEU A 75 -11.34 12.12 3.07
N ASP A 76 -10.45 12.37 2.13
CA ASP A 76 -10.22 11.54 0.95
C ASP A 76 -9.70 10.13 1.28
N ARG A 77 -9.10 9.96 2.46
CA ARG A 77 -8.66 8.65 2.99
C ARG A 77 -9.79 7.86 3.63
N ASN A 78 -10.93 8.48 3.91
CA ASN A 78 -12.06 7.83 4.54
C ASN A 78 -12.95 7.14 3.49
N ILE A 79 -13.05 5.81 3.58
CA ILE A 79 -13.88 5.00 2.68
C ILE A 79 -15.13 4.56 3.43
N TRP A 80 -16.29 4.93 2.90
CA TRP A 80 -17.58 4.61 3.49
C TRP A 80 -17.75 3.10 3.73
N ASN A 81 -18.13 2.74 4.94
CA ASN A 81 -18.37 1.36 5.38
C ASN A 81 -17.18 0.39 5.28
N TYR A 82 -15.99 0.84 4.88
CA TYR A 82 -14.84 -0.02 4.68
C TYR A 82 -14.51 -0.84 5.93
N LEU A 83 -14.28 -0.17 7.08
CA LEU A 83 -13.93 -0.81 8.34
C LEU A 83 -15.05 -1.65 8.98
N LYS A 84 -16.25 -1.59 8.43
CA LYS A 84 -17.34 -2.48 8.84
C LYS A 84 -17.15 -3.91 8.32
N TYR A 85 -16.47 -4.06 7.20
CA TYR A 85 -16.34 -5.33 6.49
C TYR A 85 -14.92 -5.86 6.46
N PHE A 86 -13.93 -4.99 6.40
CA PHE A 86 -12.52 -5.37 6.24
C PHE A 86 -11.61 -4.48 7.07
N SER A 87 -10.49 -5.06 7.51
CA SER A 87 -9.28 -4.33 7.86
C SER A 87 -8.28 -4.43 6.72
N ASP A 88 -7.30 -3.52 6.68
CA ASP A 88 -6.25 -3.56 5.65
C ASP A 88 -5.39 -4.83 5.77
N ALA A 89 -5.15 -5.30 7.00
CA ALA A 89 -4.44 -6.55 7.25
C ALA A 89 -5.19 -7.77 6.70
N GLU A 90 -6.53 -7.79 6.81
CA GLU A 90 -7.36 -8.84 6.20
C GLU A 90 -7.25 -8.81 4.69
N LEU A 91 -7.33 -7.63 4.04
CA LEU A 91 -7.18 -7.53 2.60
C LEU A 91 -5.79 -7.97 2.12
N VAL A 92 -4.72 -7.59 2.85
CA VAL A 92 -3.39 -8.13 2.57
C VAL A 92 -3.40 -9.65 2.66
N SER A 93 -4.02 -10.23 3.67
CA SER A 93 -4.04 -11.69 3.85
C SER A 93 -4.84 -12.43 2.78
N LEU A 94 -5.95 -11.83 2.32
CA LEU A 94 -6.83 -12.38 1.28
C LEU A 94 -6.27 -12.23 -0.14
N SER A 95 -5.44 -11.23 -0.40
CA SER A 95 -4.77 -11.05 -1.68
C SER A 95 -3.87 -12.25 -2.01
N LYS A 96 -3.81 -12.68 -3.26
CA LYS A 96 -2.89 -13.74 -3.73
C LYS A 96 -1.47 -13.26 -3.97
N ALA A 97 -1.27 -11.95 -4.10
CA ALA A 97 0.04 -11.37 -4.39
C ALA A 97 1.01 -11.55 -3.22
N SER A 98 2.26 -11.88 -3.48
CA SER A 98 3.34 -11.73 -2.50
C SER A 98 3.47 -10.27 -2.09
N THR A 99 3.60 -9.96 -0.81
CA THR A 99 3.56 -8.58 -0.35
C THR A 99 4.85 -8.19 0.36
N LEU A 100 5.45 -7.08 -0.07
CA LEU A 100 6.50 -6.37 0.65
C LEU A 100 5.86 -5.18 1.38
N ILE A 101 6.06 -5.10 2.68
CA ILE A 101 5.61 -3.97 3.53
C ILE A 101 6.85 -3.27 4.04
N SER A 102 6.99 -1.98 3.71
CA SER A 102 8.13 -1.17 4.14
C SER A 102 7.69 0.17 4.71
N GLY A 103 8.55 0.73 5.54
CA GLY A 103 8.37 2.04 6.16
C GLY A 103 9.46 3.01 5.74
N PHE A 104 9.86 3.00 4.47
CA PHE A 104 10.92 3.87 3.97
C PHE A 104 10.55 5.34 4.11
N SER A 105 9.32 5.72 3.76
CA SER A 105 8.85 7.09 3.87
C SER A 105 7.36 7.13 4.17
N TYR A 106 6.99 7.58 5.39
CA TYR A 106 5.60 7.83 5.72
C TYR A 106 5.20 9.25 5.31
N PRO A 107 4.10 9.44 4.60
CA PRO A 107 3.59 10.77 4.29
C PRO A 107 3.16 11.46 5.59
N LEU A 108 3.52 12.73 5.71
CA LEU A 108 3.12 13.57 6.83
C LEU A 108 2.22 14.67 6.29
N TYR A 109 1.08 14.87 6.91
CA TYR A 109 0.15 15.91 6.56
C TYR A 109 -0.40 16.57 7.81
N LYS A 110 -0.41 17.89 7.81
CA LYS A 110 -1.06 18.70 8.83
C LYS A 110 -1.86 19.76 8.10
N GLY A 111 -3.16 19.52 7.98
CA GLY A 111 -4.08 20.43 7.32
C GLY A 111 -4.18 21.77 8.03
N ALA A 112 -4.85 22.73 7.39
CA ALA A 112 -5.04 24.06 7.90
C ALA A 112 -5.77 24.04 9.23
N LEU A 113 -5.12 24.54 10.26
CA LEU A 113 -5.70 24.69 11.60
C LEU A 113 -6.46 26.02 11.74
N LYS A 114 -6.38 26.93 10.76
CA LYS A 114 -7.01 28.25 10.80
C LYS A 114 -8.10 28.36 9.73
N ILE A 115 -9.29 28.76 10.19
CA ILE A 115 -10.50 28.93 9.38
C ILE A 115 -10.42 30.21 8.48
N GLU A 116 -9.30 30.92 8.50
CA GLU A 116 -9.14 32.22 7.83
C GLU A 116 -9.21 32.16 6.28
N ASN A 117 -9.09 30.95 5.70
CA ASN A 117 -9.24 30.74 4.25
C ASN A 117 -10.35 29.75 3.95
N LEU A 118 -11.54 30.26 3.63
CA LEU A 118 -12.74 29.47 3.28
C LEU A 118 -12.56 28.48 2.10
N ASN A 119 -11.43 28.51 1.39
CA ASN A 119 -11.14 27.66 0.23
C ASN A 119 -10.14 26.52 0.54
N GLN A 120 -9.82 26.28 1.82
CA GLN A 120 -8.90 25.21 2.17
C GLN A 120 -9.65 23.89 2.36
N ALA A 121 -8.97 22.79 1.98
CA ALA A 121 -9.46 21.44 2.23
C ALA A 121 -9.77 21.22 3.72
N ALA A 122 -10.68 20.29 4.02
CA ALA A 122 -11.02 19.92 5.39
C ALA A 122 -9.75 19.63 6.20
N PRO A 123 -9.71 20.03 7.48
CA PRO A 123 -8.56 19.76 8.33
C PRO A 123 -8.36 18.25 8.46
N GLY A 124 -7.10 17.85 8.44
CA GLY A 124 -6.71 16.47 8.63
C GLY A 124 -5.28 16.40 9.13
N ILE A 125 -4.95 15.34 9.86
CA ILE A 125 -3.62 15.09 10.38
C ILE A 125 -3.21 13.68 9.97
N LEU A 126 -2.06 13.57 9.32
CA LEU A 126 -1.43 12.30 9.00
C LEU A 126 -0.04 12.30 9.61
N THR A 127 0.24 11.31 10.42
CA THR A 127 1.52 11.16 11.13
C THR A 127 2.11 9.78 10.90
N ALA A 128 3.43 9.68 10.94
CA ALA A 128 4.08 8.38 10.94
C ALA A 128 3.59 7.52 12.13
N PRO A 129 3.35 6.23 11.94
CA PRO A 129 2.99 5.33 13.02
C PRO A 129 4.16 5.17 13.99
N THR A 130 3.87 4.87 15.25
CA THR A 130 4.88 4.50 16.22
C THR A 130 5.41 3.09 15.94
N LYS A 131 6.62 2.79 16.39
CA LYS A 131 7.21 1.45 16.23
C LYS A 131 6.33 0.34 16.83
N ASN A 132 5.74 0.60 18.00
CA ASN A 132 4.85 -0.38 18.64
C ASN A 132 3.61 -0.65 17.78
N LEU A 133 3.00 0.39 17.21
CA LEU A 133 1.85 0.23 16.32
C LEU A 133 2.20 -0.62 15.09
N ILE A 134 3.37 -0.39 14.48
CA ILE A 134 3.83 -1.19 13.34
C ILE A 134 3.99 -2.67 13.73
N ILE A 135 4.54 -2.95 14.92
CA ILE A 135 4.70 -4.32 15.41
C ILE A 135 3.31 -4.98 15.59
N GLU A 136 2.38 -4.29 16.23
CA GLU A 136 1.00 -4.76 16.40
C GLU A 136 0.32 -5.06 15.07
N GLU A 137 0.46 -4.18 14.08
CA GLU A 137 -0.08 -4.39 12.73
C GLU A 137 0.50 -5.65 12.06
N ASN A 138 1.81 -5.82 12.15
CA ASN A 138 2.48 -7.00 11.59
C ASN A 138 2.01 -8.29 12.28
N GLU A 139 1.85 -8.28 13.61
CA GLU A 139 1.34 -9.42 14.39
C GLU A 139 -0.10 -9.76 14.01
N ILE A 140 -0.97 -8.77 13.84
CA ILE A 140 -2.35 -8.96 13.39
C ILE A 140 -2.34 -9.62 12.00
N LEU A 141 -1.57 -9.11 11.06
CA LEU A 141 -1.47 -9.70 9.72
C LEU A 141 -0.96 -11.14 9.76
N VAL A 142 0.07 -11.42 10.55
CA VAL A 142 0.59 -12.78 10.73
C VAL A 142 -0.48 -13.71 11.34
N SER A 143 -1.30 -13.20 12.26
CA SER A 143 -2.40 -13.98 12.83
C SER A 143 -3.45 -14.38 11.81
N PHE A 144 -3.84 -13.45 10.91
CA PHE A 144 -4.75 -13.74 9.79
C PHE A 144 -4.16 -14.78 8.82
N LEU A 145 -2.89 -14.61 8.43
CA LEU A 145 -2.23 -15.58 7.55
C LEU A 145 -2.20 -16.98 8.15
N LYS A 146 -1.93 -17.09 9.44
CA LYS A 146 -1.97 -18.39 10.18
C LYS A 146 -3.39 -18.97 10.22
N ALA A 147 -4.40 -18.14 10.56
CA ALA A 147 -5.79 -18.57 10.62
C ALA A 147 -6.31 -19.08 9.27
N MET A 148 -5.84 -18.50 8.17
CA MET A 148 -6.19 -18.89 6.81
C MET A 148 -5.33 -20.06 6.28
N ASN A 149 -4.36 -20.53 7.04
CA ASN A 149 -3.37 -21.53 6.60
C ASN A 149 -2.70 -21.12 5.27
N SER A 150 -2.37 -19.84 5.14
CA SER A 150 -1.87 -19.24 3.91
C SER A 150 -0.36 -19.43 3.77
N GLU A 151 0.07 -19.96 2.62
CA GLU A 151 1.50 -20.04 2.25
C GLU A 151 2.03 -18.74 1.62
N LYS A 152 1.20 -17.68 1.59
CA LYS A 152 1.55 -16.38 1.02
C LYS A 152 2.82 -15.83 1.65
N LYS A 153 3.74 -15.37 0.80
CA LYS A 153 4.95 -14.69 1.24
C LYS A 153 4.67 -13.22 1.56
N VAL A 154 4.85 -12.85 2.82
CA VAL A 154 4.85 -11.46 3.26
C VAL A 154 6.21 -11.12 3.85
N LEU A 155 6.82 -10.04 3.38
CA LEU A 155 8.11 -9.54 3.84
C LEU A 155 7.89 -8.22 4.57
N PHE A 156 8.39 -8.12 5.80
CA PHE A 156 8.31 -6.93 6.63
C PHE A 156 9.68 -6.24 6.70
N GLU A 157 9.76 -5.01 6.18
CA GLU A 157 10.95 -4.14 6.18
C GLU A 157 10.62 -2.78 6.81
N ASN A 158 9.70 -2.79 7.77
CA ASN A 158 9.18 -1.57 8.39
C ASN A 158 9.58 -1.40 9.86
N THR A 159 10.28 -2.35 10.47
CA THR A 159 10.57 -2.32 11.91
C THR A 159 12.05 -2.12 12.27
N SER A 160 12.98 -2.60 11.47
CA SER A 160 14.39 -2.70 11.91
C SER A 160 15.46 -2.47 10.85
N SER A 161 15.12 -2.44 9.57
CA SER A 161 16.13 -2.33 8.53
C SER A 161 16.20 -0.91 7.95
N VAL A 162 17.41 -0.36 7.93
CA VAL A 162 17.69 0.87 7.18
C VAL A 162 18.09 0.47 5.76
N LEU A 163 17.11 -0.01 5.00
CA LEU A 163 17.32 -0.33 3.59
C LEU A 163 17.14 0.92 2.74
N THR A 164 17.96 1.04 1.70
CA THR A 164 17.77 2.07 0.68
C THR A 164 16.58 1.74 -0.21
N LEU A 165 16.03 2.75 -0.90
CA LEU A 165 14.94 2.55 -1.87
C LEU A 165 15.35 1.55 -2.97
N ALA A 166 16.60 1.58 -3.42
CA ALA A 166 17.10 0.64 -4.41
C ALA A 166 17.11 -0.81 -3.90
N GLN A 167 17.49 -1.03 -2.64
CA GLN A 167 17.47 -2.36 -2.01
C GLN A 167 16.06 -2.88 -1.83
N LEU A 168 15.11 -2.01 -1.43
CA LEU A 168 13.69 -2.36 -1.36
C LEU A 168 13.12 -2.69 -2.74
N GLY A 169 13.48 -1.91 -3.78
CA GLY A 169 13.10 -2.19 -5.16
C GLY A 169 13.62 -3.53 -5.64
N ALA A 170 14.88 -3.87 -5.36
CA ALA A 170 15.45 -5.18 -5.70
C ALA A 170 14.72 -6.32 -4.98
N LYS A 171 14.38 -6.17 -3.69
CA LYS A 171 13.55 -7.14 -2.96
C LYS A 171 12.17 -7.31 -3.60
N PHE A 172 11.51 -6.20 -3.95
CA PHE A 172 10.22 -6.25 -4.62
C PHE A 172 10.31 -7.00 -5.96
N ILE A 173 11.28 -6.68 -6.82
CA ILE A 173 11.49 -7.37 -8.09
C ILE A 173 11.74 -8.87 -7.87
N SER A 174 12.49 -9.25 -6.83
CA SER A 174 12.71 -10.66 -6.50
C SER A 174 11.44 -11.40 -6.06
N THR A 175 10.40 -10.70 -5.61
CA THR A 175 9.10 -11.29 -5.29
C THR A 175 8.24 -11.52 -6.54
N ILE A 176 8.42 -10.72 -7.59
CA ILE A 176 7.68 -10.86 -8.86
C ILE A 176 8.26 -12.00 -9.70
N SER A 177 9.56 -12.03 -9.80
CA SER A 177 10.28 -13.06 -10.55
C SER A 177 11.12 -13.85 -9.57
N ASN A 178 11.11 -15.16 -9.63
CA ASN A 178 12.14 -15.97 -8.96
C ASN A 178 13.54 -15.73 -9.56
N VAL A 179 13.74 -14.62 -10.26
CA VAL A 179 15.00 -14.20 -10.86
C VAL A 179 15.91 -13.68 -9.74
N LYS A 180 17.05 -14.30 -9.58
CA LYS A 180 18.13 -13.74 -8.75
C LYS A 180 18.46 -12.35 -9.30
N SER A 181 18.15 -11.29 -8.55
CA SER A 181 18.57 -9.94 -8.90
C SER A 181 20.08 -9.89 -9.03
N ALA A 182 20.57 -9.30 -10.13
CA ALA A 182 22.00 -8.99 -10.24
C ALA A 182 22.42 -8.10 -9.06
N PRO A 183 23.64 -8.24 -8.51
CA PRO A 183 24.09 -7.41 -7.43
C PRO A 183 24.04 -5.93 -7.85
N ILE A 184 23.39 -5.10 -7.03
CA ILE A 184 23.30 -3.66 -7.26
C ILE A 184 24.71 -3.09 -7.08
N ASN A 185 25.25 -2.49 -8.12
CA ASN A 185 26.53 -1.80 -8.05
C ASN A 185 26.28 -0.43 -7.35
N GLU A 186 26.61 -0.34 -6.07
CA GLU A 186 26.38 0.85 -5.23
C GLU A 186 27.17 2.10 -5.68
N ASN A 187 28.06 1.95 -6.67
CA ASN A 187 28.96 3.00 -7.14
C ASN A 187 28.53 3.69 -8.44
N SER A 188 27.31 3.52 -8.89
CA SER A 188 26.83 4.27 -10.07
C SER A 188 26.45 5.69 -9.66
N PRO A 189 27.16 6.74 -10.15
CA PRO A 189 26.75 8.11 -9.88
C PRO A 189 25.38 8.37 -10.47
N VAL A 190 24.49 8.91 -9.67
CA VAL A 190 23.21 9.43 -10.14
C VAL A 190 23.51 10.66 -11.00
N SER A 191 23.38 10.51 -12.30
CA SER A 191 23.40 11.61 -13.27
C SER A 191 22.05 12.27 -13.40
#